data_356f6199ee4f88143a0e67b5f14ac575
#
_entry.id   356f6199ee4f88143a0e67b5f14ac575
#
_cell.length_a   1.000
_cell.length_b   1.000
_cell.length_c   1.000
_cell.angle_alpha   90.00
_cell.angle_beta   90.00
_cell.angle_gamma   90.00
#
_symmetry.space_group_name_H-M   'P 1'
#
loop_
_entity.id
_entity.type
_entity.pdbx_description
1 polymer ?
#
loop_
_entity_poly.entity_id
_entity_poly.type
_entity_poly.pdbx_seq_one_letter_code
_entity_poly.pdbx_strand_id
1 'polypeptide(L)'
;MNPWFAKAVILAASIAMMLIRAPHGQRSRRMKVARSDKGALETALLAFAMLAFFVPLVWVAAPVFAFAEYSLHLVPLLAGTACLAAGLWLFARTHADLGTNWSITLEVREQHQLVTQGVYRTLRHPMYSALLLYSLGQALAVPNWIAGPSYGVAMVLLIALRLGPEERMMRERFGDAYEAYRARTTRLIPRVW
;
A
#
# COMPACT_ATOMS: atom_id res chain seq x y z
N MET A 1 9.83 -0.05 27.36
CA MET A 1 9.23 -1.39 27.12
C MET A 1 10.24 -2.26 26.38
N ASN A 2 10.06 -3.60 26.43
CA ASN A 2 10.94 -4.52 25.69
C ASN A 2 10.72 -4.33 24.17
N PRO A 3 11.77 -4.06 23.37
CA PRO A 3 11.65 -3.84 21.92
C PRO A 3 11.15 -5.07 21.14
N TRP A 4 11.22 -6.26 21.74
CA TRP A 4 10.70 -7.49 21.16
C TRP A 4 9.19 -7.42 20.83
N PHE A 5 8.39 -6.64 21.57
CA PHE A 5 6.98 -6.44 21.23
C PHE A 5 6.80 -5.76 19.86
N ALA A 6 7.56 -4.70 19.60
CA ALA A 6 7.54 -4.02 18.31
C ALA A 6 8.05 -4.93 17.19
N LYS A 7 9.14 -5.68 17.45
CA LYS A 7 9.68 -6.65 16.48
C LYS A 7 8.68 -7.73 16.12
N ALA A 8 7.97 -8.30 17.10
CA ALA A 8 6.93 -9.31 16.86
C ALA A 8 5.75 -8.75 16.07
N VAL A 9 5.28 -7.54 16.40
CA VAL A 9 4.17 -6.88 15.68
C VAL A 9 4.53 -6.64 14.22
N ILE A 10 5.71 -6.07 13.95
CA ILE A 10 6.15 -5.79 12.58
C ILE A 10 6.37 -7.06 11.77
N LEU A 11 6.98 -8.08 12.35
CA LEU A 11 7.19 -9.35 11.68
C LEU A 11 5.85 -10.00 11.29
N ALA A 12 4.90 -10.07 12.24
CA ALA A 12 3.57 -10.61 11.99
C ALA A 12 2.81 -9.82 10.92
N ALA A 13 2.84 -8.48 10.99
CA ALA A 13 2.19 -7.61 10.00
C ALA A 13 2.81 -7.76 8.60
N SER A 14 4.14 -7.87 8.50
CA SER A 14 4.84 -8.05 7.22
C SER A 14 4.54 -9.43 6.61
N ILE A 15 4.51 -10.49 7.41
CA ILE A 15 4.11 -11.82 6.95
C ILE A 15 2.67 -11.79 6.46
N ALA A 16 1.74 -11.20 7.22
CA ALA A 16 0.34 -11.07 6.81
C ALA A 16 0.19 -10.30 5.49
N MET A 17 0.90 -9.19 5.31
CA MET A 17 0.93 -8.43 4.05
C MET A 17 1.38 -9.29 2.87
N MET A 18 2.46 -10.05 3.04
CA MET A 18 2.98 -10.95 1.99
C MET A 18 1.99 -12.08 1.67
N LEU A 19 1.39 -12.70 2.69
CA LEU A 19 0.39 -13.78 2.50
C LEU A 19 -0.87 -13.29 1.79
N ILE A 20 -1.36 -12.09 2.12
CA ILE A 20 -2.52 -11.48 1.41
C ILE A 20 -2.16 -11.23 -0.05
N ARG A 21 -0.97 -10.70 -0.33
CA ARG A 21 -0.56 -10.31 -1.69
C ARG A 21 -0.20 -11.49 -2.60
N ALA A 22 0.37 -12.56 -2.07
CA ALA A 22 0.94 -13.67 -2.85
C ALA A 22 -0.04 -14.28 -3.87
N PRO A 23 -1.28 -14.68 -3.53
CA PRO A 23 -2.21 -15.29 -4.48
C PRO A 23 -2.64 -14.32 -5.58
N HIS A 24 -2.77 -13.03 -5.27
CA HIS A 24 -3.16 -11.99 -6.23
C HIS A 24 -2.03 -11.68 -7.21
N GLY A 25 -0.78 -11.67 -6.75
CA GLY A 25 0.40 -11.51 -7.60
C GLY A 25 0.54 -12.63 -8.64
N GLN A 26 0.31 -13.87 -8.25
CA GLN A 26 0.35 -15.02 -9.16
C GLN A 26 -0.76 -14.96 -10.22
N ARG A 27 -1.99 -14.61 -9.83
CA ARG A 27 -3.12 -14.43 -10.76
C ARG A 27 -2.85 -13.28 -11.74
N SER A 28 -2.34 -12.15 -11.25
CA SER A 28 -2.01 -10.96 -12.04
C SER A 28 -1.06 -11.29 -13.20
N ARG A 29 -0.02 -12.09 -12.97
CA ARG A 29 0.98 -12.47 -13.98
C ARG A 29 0.42 -13.33 -15.12
N ARG A 30 -0.73 -13.97 -14.94
CA ARG A 30 -1.37 -14.84 -15.94
C ARG A 30 -2.33 -14.10 -16.87
N MET A 31 -2.66 -12.84 -16.55
CA MET A 31 -3.61 -12.06 -17.33
C MET A 31 -2.92 -11.29 -18.47
N LYS A 32 -3.56 -11.26 -19.65
CA LYS A 32 -3.08 -10.49 -20.80
C LYS A 32 -3.21 -8.99 -20.55
N VAL A 33 -2.16 -8.25 -20.88
CA VAL A 33 -2.06 -6.80 -20.74
C VAL A 33 -2.40 -6.17 -22.08
N ALA A 34 -3.40 -5.28 -22.11
CA ALA A 34 -3.79 -4.53 -23.31
C ALA A 34 -2.90 -3.29 -23.51
N ARG A 35 -2.57 -2.60 -22.40
CA ARG A 35 -1.69 -1.43 -22.38
C ARG A 35 -0.84 -1.44 -21.13
N SER A 36 0.44 -1.11 -21.26
CA SER A 36 1.38 -0.98 -20.17
C SER A 36 2.15 0.33 -20.29
N ASP A 37 2.02 1.18 -19.30
CA ASP A 37 2.77 2.45 -19.19
C ASP A 37 4.00 2.27 -18.27
N LYS A 38 4.67 1.12 -18.36
CA LYS A 38 5.87 0.79 -17.57
C LYS A 38 7.06 1.61 -18.03
N GLY A 39 7.29 2.74 -17.38
CA GLY A 39 8.51 3.53 -17.54
C GLY A 39 9.60 3.13 -16.57
N ALA A 40 10.83 3.60 -16.83
CA ALA A 40 11.97 3.42 -15.90
C ALA A 40 11.68 4.02 -14.52
N LEU A 41 10.99 5.16 -14.47
CA LEU A 41 10.59 5.81 -13.23
C LEU A 41 9.63 4.95 -12.40
N GLU A 42 8.60 4.36 -13.04
CA GLU A 42 7.69 3.46 -12.31
C GLU A 42 8.41 2.24 -11.76
N THR A 43 9.28 1.64 -12.55
CA THR A 43 10.09 0.50 -12.11
C THR A 43 10.97 0.87 -10.92
N ALA A 44 11.63 2.03 -10.96
CA ALA A 44 12.47 2.52 -9.87
C ALA A 44 11.66 2.80 -8.60
N LEU A 45 10.47 3.42 -8.72
CA LEU A 45 9.58 3.68 -7.59
C LEU A 45 9.07 2.40 -6.94
N LEU A 46 8.68 1.40 -7.74
CA LEU A 46 8.25 0.11 -7.22
C LEU A 46 9.39 -0.65 -6.54
N ALA A 47 10.60 -0.61 -7.12
CA ALA A 47 11.79 -1.20 -6.51
C ALA A 47 12.14 -0.50 -5.18
N PHE A 48 12.10 0.84 -5.16
CA PHE A 48 12.31 1.63 -3.95
C PHE A 48 11.29 1.30 -2.86
N ALA A 49 10.01 1.22 -3.21
CA ALA A 49 8.96 0.84 -2.28
C ALA A 49 9.15 -0.59 -1.74
N MET A 50 9.58 -1.51 -2.60
CA MET A 50 9.88 -2.88 -2.20
C MET A 50 11.08 -2.93 -1.22
N LEU A 51 12.17 -2.22 -1.52
CA LEU A 51 13.33 -2.13 -0.63
C LEU A 51 12.94 -1.50 0.71
N ALA A 52 12.19 -0.40 0.70
CA ALA A 52 11.72 0.28 1.91
C ALA A 52 10.83 -0.61 2.78
N PHE A 53 10.03 -1.51 2.18
CA PHE A 53 9.24 -2.51 2.90
C PHE A 53 10.12 -3.48 3.70
N PHE A 54 11.31 -3.81 3.22
CA PHE A 54 12.22 -4.73 3.91
C PHE A 54 13.08 -4.05 4.99
N VAL A 55 13.20 -2.73 5.02
CA VAL A 55 14.00 -2.00 6.02
C VAL A 55 13.61 -2.37 7.47
N PRO A 56 12.32 -2.37 7.89
CA PRO A 56 11.97 -2.77 9.23
C PRO A 56 12.25 -4.26 9.53
N LEU A 57 12.27 -5.13 8.51
CA LEU A 57 12.64 -6.54 8.71
C LEU A 57 14.15 -6.68 8.93
N VAL A 58 14.98 -5.85 8.29
CA VAL A 58 16.42 -5.75 8.58
C VAL A 58 16.63 -5.27 10.02
N TRP A 59 15.87 -4.26 10.49
CA TRP A 59 15.89 -3.80 11.87
C TRP A 59 15.50 -4.91 12.88
N VAL A 60 14.54 -5.77 12.51
CA VAL A 60 14.16 -6.94 13.34
C VAL A 60 15.31 -7.93 13.45
N ALA A 61 15.99 -8.21 12.33
CA ALA A 61 16.96 -9.29 12.18
C ALA A 61 18.38 -8.92 12.65
N ALA A 62 18.78 -7.65 12.55
CA ALA A 62 20.14 -7.21 12.80
C ALA A 62 20.20 -5.80 13.43
N PRO A 63 21.23 -5.48 14.22
CA PRO A 63 21.37 -4.18 14.90
C PRO A 63 21.91 -3.07 13.99
N VAL A 64 21.70 -3.16 12.68
CA VAL A 64 22.22 -2.21 11.67
C VAL A 64 21.75 -0.77 11.94
N PHE A 65 20.54 -0.60 12.47
CA PHE A 65 19.95 0.71 12.75
C PHE A 65 19.92 1.05 14.26
N ALA A 66 20.73 0.39 15.10
CA ALA A 66 20.73 0.60 16.56
C ALA A 66 21.03 2.05 16.96
N PHE A 67 21.83 2.77 16.15
CA PHE A 67 22.16 4.18 16.39
C PHE A 67 20.95 5.13 16.23
N ALA A 68 19.86 4.69 15.60
CA ALA A 68 18.65 5.45 15.36
C ALA A 68 17.47 4.99 16.25
N GLU A 69 17.72 4.13 17.23
CA GLU A 69 16.69 3.64 18.16
C GLU A 69 16.32 4.68 19.21
N TYR A 70 15.06 4.65 19.62
CA TYR A 70 14.53 5.41 20.75
C TYR A 70 13.64 4.52 21.64
N SER A 71 13.25 5.05 22.80
CA SER A 71 12.48 4.28 23.78
C SER A 71 11.09 3.92 23.23
N LEU A 72 10.76 2.63 23.29
CA LEU A 72 9.41 2.15 22.93
C LEU A 72 8.40 2.54 24.02
N HIS A 73 7.32 3.19 23.62
CA HIS A 73 6.21 3.57 24.49
C HIS A 73 4.93 2.80 24.13
N LEU A 74 4.09 2.54 25.16
CA LEU A 74 2.88 1.71 25.01
C LEU A 74 1.86 2.33 24.04
N VAL A 75 1.62 3.63 24.17
CA VAL A 75 0.59 4.31 23.37
C VAL A 75 0.92 4.26 21.87
N PRO A 76 2.12 4.65 21.38
CA PRO A 76 2.50 4.49 19.99
C PRO A 76 2.46 3.03 19.50
N LEU A 77 2.88 2.08 20.34
CA LEU A 77 2.82 0.66 19.97
C LEU A 77 1.39 0.19 19.75
N LEU A 78 0.46 0.50 20.65
CA LEU A 78 -0.95 0.11 20.51
C LEU A 78 -1.62 0.82 19.32
N ALA A 79 -1.41 2.13 19.19
CA ALA A 79 -1.94 2.90 18.06
C ALA A 79 -1.37 2.40 16.72
N GLY A 80 -0.06 2.14 16.68
CA GLY A 80 0.60 1.58 15.51
C GLY A 80 0.07 0.19 15.15
N THR A 81 -0.12 -0.68 16.14
CA THR A 81 -0.70 -2.02 15.94
C THR A 81 -2.12 -1.93 15.39
N ALA A 82 -2.95 -1.03 15.91
CA ALA A 82 -4.30 -0.79 15.40
C ALA A 82 -4.29 -0.29 13.95
N CYS A 83 -3.40 0.65 13.61
CA CYS A 83 -3.22 1.12 12.23
C CYS A 83 -2.75 0.01 11.29
N LEU A 84 -1.79 -0.84 11.71
CA LEU A 84 -1.35 -2.00 10.94
C LEU A 84 -2.50 -2.96 10.67
N ALA A 85 -3.28 -3.30 11.70
CA ALA A 85 -4.43 -4.20 11.57
C ALA A 85 -5.49 -3.64 10.62
N ALA A 86 -5.86 -2.36 10.78
CA ALA A 86 -6.81 -1.68 9.89
C ALA A 86 -6.28 -1.57 8.45
N GLY A 87 -4.98 -1.27 8.28
CA GLY A 87 -4.33 -1.24 6.97
C GLY A 87 -4.35 -2.61 6.28
N LEU A 88 -4.02 -3.68 7.00
CA LEU A 88 -4.07 -5.06 6.48
C LEU A 88 -5.50 -5.49 6.13
N TRP A 89 -6.48 -5.15 6.96
CA TRP A 89 -7.89 -5.41 6.66
C TRP A 89 -8.33 -4.72 5.37
N LEU A 90 -8.04 -3.42 5.24
CA LEU A 90 -8.38 -2.66 4.04
C LEU A 90 -7.64 -3.19 2.82
N PHE A 91 -6.36 -3.57 2.97
CA PHE A 91 -5.56 -4.17 1.91
C PHE A 91 -6.16 -5.49 1.41
N ALA A 92 -6.59 -6.37 2.32
CA ALA A 92 -7.25 -7.63 1.98
C ALA A 92 -8.59 -7.39 1.26
N ARG A 93 -9.41 -6.45 1.77
CA ARG A 93 -10.69 -6.07 1.15
C ARG A 93 -10.50 -5.51 -0.25
N THR A 94 -9.51 -4.64 -0.42
CA THR A 94 -9.17 -4.06 -1.72
C THR A 94 -8.81 -5.11 -2.76
N HIS A 95 -7.99 -6.11 -2.38
CA HIS A 95 -7.64 -7.22 -3.26
C HIS A 95 -8.85 -8.10 -3.60
N ALA A 96 -9.71 -8.37 -2.62
CA ALA A 96 -10.92 -9.17 -2.82
C ALA A 96 -11.89 -8.48 -3.78
N ASP A 97 -12.15 -7.18 -3.58
CA ASP A 97 -13.10 -6.41 -4.37
C ASP A 97 -12.58 -6.12 -5.80
N LEU A 98 -11.27 -5.94 -5.98
CA LEU A 98 -10.64 -5.70 -7.29
C LEU A 98 -10.50 -6.99 -8.12
N GLY A 99 -10.32 -8.12 -7.45
CA GLY A 99 -10.26 -9.44 -8.10
C GLY A 99 -9.18 -9.52 -9.19
N THR A 100 -9.59 -9.87 -10.42
CA THR A 100 -8.70 -10.00 -11.58
C THR A 100 -8.25 -8.67 -12.17
N ASN A 101 -8.88 -7.54 -11.82
CA ASN A 101 -8.49 -6.21 -12.28
C ASN A 101 -7.23 -5.69 -11.58
N TRP A 102 -6.77 -6.35 -10.50
CA TRP A 102 -5.59 -5.90 -9.75
C TRP A 102 -4.29 -6.10 -10.55
N SER A 103 -3.44 -5.06 -10.59
CA SER A 103 -2.06 -5.13 -11.11
C SER A 103 -1.09 -4.39 -10.17
N ILE A 104 0.18 -4.83 -10.17
CA ILE A 104 1.26 -4.14 -9.46
C ILE A 104 1.67 -2.87 -10.22
N THR A 105 1.68 -2.98 -11.55
CA THR A 105 2.12 -1.95 -12.49
C THR A 105 0.94 -1.20 -13.08
N LEU A 106 1.20 -0.02 -13.66
CA LEU A 106 0.21 0.76 -14.42
C LEU A 106 -0.13 0.02 -15.71
N GLU A 107 -1.17 -0.80 -15.65
CA GLU A 107 -1.62 -1.64 -16.75
C GLU A 107 -3.13 -1.62 -16.87
N VAL A 108 -3.62 -1.53 -18.11
CA VAL A 108 -5.01 -1.82 -18.45
C VAL A 108 -5.04 -3.19 -19.09
N ARG A 109 -5.90 -4.07 -18.60
CA ARG A 109 -6.08 -5.42 -19.13
C ARG A 109 -7.15 -5.41 -20.22
N GLU A 110 -7.14 -6.41 -21.10
CA GLU A 110 -8.14 -6.53 -22.20
C GLU A 110 -9.57 -6.55 -21.66
N GLN A 111 -9.79 -7.25 -20.53
CA GLN A 111 -11.10 -7.36 -19.87
C GLN A 111 -11.24 -6.47 -18.64
N HIS A 112 -10.48 -5.35 -18.59
CA HIS A 112 -10.51 -4.46 -17.42
C HIS A 112 -11.88 -3.81 -17.26
N GLN A 113 -12.50 -4.00 -16.10
CA GLN A 113 -13.78 -3.42 -15.72
C GLN A 113 -13.58 -2.34 -14.66
N LEU A 114 -14.39 -1.29 -14.72
CA LEU A 114 -14.41 -0.26 -13.70
C LEU A 114 -15.10 -0.80 -12.43
N VAL A 115 -14.30 -1.11 -11.41
CA VAL A 115 -14.81 -1.58 -10.12
C VAL A 115 -15.28 -0.38 -9.29
N THR A 116 -16.57 -0.36 -8.96
CA THR A 116 -17.22 0.72 -8.19
C THR A 116 -17.96 0.22 -6.95
N GLN A 117 -17.75 -1.06 -6.58
CA GLN A 117 -18.42 -1.73 -5.48
C GLN A 117 -17.47 -1.96 -4.30
N GLY A 118 -18.00 -2.46 -3.19
CA GLY A 118 -17.22 -2.75 -1.99
C GLY A 118 -16.52 -1.49 -1.46
N VAL A 119 -15.23 -1.58 -1.17
CA VAL A 119 -14.42 -0.44 -0.69
C VAL A 119 -14.27 0.65 -1.75
N TYR A 120 -14.41 0.31 -3.05
CA TYR A 120 -14.38 1.25 -4.18
C TYR A 120 -15.66 2.09 -4.30
N ARG A 121 -16.70 1.81 -3.53
CA ARG A 121 -17.91 2.64 -3.51
C ARG A 121 -17.66 4.04 -2.93
N THR A 122 -16.66 4.18 -2.06
CA THR A 122 -16.35 5.43 -1.37
C THR A 122 -14.99 6.00 -1.71
N LEU A 123 -14.02 5.14 -2.01
CA LEU A 123 -12.64 5.52 -2.34
C LEU A 123 -12.25 5.02 -3.73
N ARG A 124 -11.59 5.88 -4.52
CA ARG A 124 -11.04 5.47 -5.82
C ARG A 124 -9.76 4.66 -5.69
N HIS A 125 -8.94 4.98 -4.68
CA HIS A 125 -7.64 4.34 -4.46
C HIS A 125 -7.51 3.73 -3.05
N PRO A 126 -8.43 2.82 -2.64
CA PRO A 126 -8.40 2.23 -1.30
C PRO A 126 -7.12 1.41 -1.04
N MET A 127 -6.45 0.92 -2.09
CA MET A 127 -5.15 0.27 -1.98
C MET A 127 -4.09 1.22 -1.43
N TYR A 128 -4.01 2.44 -1.95
CA TYR A 128 -3.08 3.45 -1.44
C TYR A 128 -3.41 3.88 -0.01
N SER A 129 -4.69 4.01 0.30
CA SER A 129 -5.14 4.27 1.68
C SER A 129 -4.71 3.17 2.66
N ALA A 130 -4.84 1.91 2.24
CA ALA A 130 -4.40 0.76 3.03
C ALA A 130 -2.88 0.78 3.28
N LEU A 131 -2.08 1.06 2.24
CA LEU A 131 -0.62 1.12 2.33
C LEU A 131 -0.14 2.31 3.16
N LEU A 132 -0.80 3.47 3.07
CA LEU A 132 -0.51 4.62 3.92
C LEU A 132 -0.86 4.34 5.38
N LEU A 133 -2.00 3.70 5.65
CA LEU A 133 -2.40 3.32 7.00
C LEU A 133 -1.45 2.29 7.61
N TYR A 134 -1.02 1.31 6.81
CA TYR A 134 0.03 0.36 7.20
C TYR A 134 1.35 1.08 7.52
N SER A 135 1.78 2.02 6.67
CA SER A 135 3.01 2.80 6.85
C SER A 135 2.96 3.66 8.11
N LEU A 136 1.82 4.28 8.40
CA LEU A 136 1.61 5.02 9.65
C LEU A 136 1.72 4.09 10.86
N GLY A 137 1.11 2.91 10.78
CA GLY A 137 1.20 1.88 11.81
C GLY A 137 2.64 1.45 12.06
N GLN A 138 3.42 1.25 11.00
CA GLN A 138 4.84 0.96 11.08
C GLN A 138 5.63 2.08 11.77
N ALA A 139 5.42 3.33 11.35
CA ALA A 139 6.11 4.49 11.91
C ALA A 139 5.84 4.67 13.42
N LEU A 140 4.63 4.34 13.87
CA LEU A 140 4.26 4.42 15.28
C LEU A 140 4.76 3.22 16.10
N ALA A 141 4.72 2.00 15.53
CA ALA A 141 5.07 0.79 16.27
C ALA A 141 6.58 0.51 16.34
N VAL A 142 7.36 0.98 15.37
CA VAL A 142 8.80 0.74 15.28
C VAL A 142 9.56 1.90 15.92
N PRO A 143 10.21 1.70 17.08
CA PRO A 143 10.94 2.75 17.78
C PRO A 143 12.31 3.01 17.18
N ASN A 144 12.34 3.38 15.90
CA ASN A 144 13.57 3.65 15.15
C ASN A 144 13.30 4.71 14.07
N TRP A 145 14.10 5.79 14.07
CA TRP A 145 13.94 6.94 13.16
C TRP A 145 14.15 6.64 11.68
N ILE A 146 14.79 5.52 11.35
CA ILE A 146 15.01 5.07 9.97
C ILE A 146 13.99 4.00 9.61
N ALA A 147 13.95 2.89 10.36
CA ALA A 147 13.12 1.75 10.04
C ALA A 147 11.62 2.05 10.20
N GLY A 148 11.23 2.91 11.16
CA GLY A 148 9.85 3.31 11.37
C GLY A 148 9.24 3.99 10.14
N PRO A 149 9.75 5.13 9.67
CA PRO A 149 9.15 5.89 8.58
C PRO A 149 9.52 5.39 7.17
N SER A 150 10.46 4.44 7.02
CA SER A 150 11.02 4.03 5.73
C SER A 150 9.97 3.74 4.66
N TYR A 151 9.01 2.89 4.97
CA TYR A 151 7.97 2.50 4.02
C TYR A 151 7.00 3.64 3.73
N GLY A 152 6.71 4.48 4.74
CA GLY A 152 5.85 5.66 4.58
C GLY A 152 6.41 6.67 3.59
N VAL A 153 7.71 6.97 3.69
CA VAL A 153 8.40 7.86 2.75
C VAL A 153 8.29 7.32 1.32
N ALA A 154 8.56 6.03 1.14
CA ALA A 154 8.46 5.41 -0.18
C ALA A 154 7.02 5.41 -0.73
N MET A 155 6.02 5.15 0.12
CA MET A 155 4.61 5.16 -0.29
C MET A 155 4.12 6.57 -0.65
N VAL A 156 4.46 7.59 0.11
CA VAL A 156 4.10 8.98 -0.20
C VAL A 156 4.69 9.38 -1.56
N LEU A 157 5.97 9.09 -1.80
CA LEU A 157 6.62 9.39 -3.07
C LEU A 157 5.98 8.62 -4.24
N LEU A 158 5.75 7.34 -4.08
CA LEU A 158 5.11 6.50 -5.10
C LEU A 158 3.71 7.01 -5.44
N ILE A 159 2.89 7.31 -4.44
CA ILE A 159 1.53 7.80 -4.63
C ILE A 159 1.52 9.19 -5.29
N ALA A 160 2.38 10.11 -4.85
CA ALA A 160 2.47 11.45 -5.41
C ALA A 160 2.79 11.44 -6.90
N LEU A 161 3.66 10.52 -7.35
CA LEU A 161 4.09 10.46 -8.75
C LEU A 161 3.18 9.56 -9.61
N ARG A 162 2.48 8.58 -9.02
CA ARG A 162 1.71 7.58 -9.75
C ARG A 162 0.21 7.89 -9.83
N LEU A 163 -0.36 8.57 -8.83
CA LEU A 163 -1.80 8.80 -8.75
C LEU A 163 -2.37 9.55 -9.96
N GLY A 164 -1.68 10.60 -10.41
CA GLY A 164 -2.08 11.40 -11.58
C GLY A 164 -2.11 10.59 -12.88
N PRO A 165 -1.00 9.94 -13.26
CA PRO A 165 -0.95 9.02 -14.40
C PRO A 165 -2.03 7.91 -14.36
N GLU A 166 -2.26 7.29 -13.20
CA GLU A 166 -3.27 6.26 -13.03
C GLU A 166 -4.70 6.80 -13.28
N GLU A 167 -5.07 7.94 -12.69
CA GLU A 167 -6.37 8.57 -12.95
C GLU A 167 -6.54 9.01 -14.42
N ARG A 168 -5.45 9.43 -15.08
CA ARG A 168 -5.48 9.77 -16.52
C ARG A 168 -5.76 8.53 -17.36
N MET A 169 -5.05 7.44 -17.13
CA MET A 169 -5.25 6.17 -17.81
C MET A 169 -6.68 5.63 -17.63
N MET A 170 -7.26 5.79 -16.44
CA MET A 170 -8.65 5.39 -16.16
C MET A 170 -9.66 6.25 -16.92
N ARG A 171 -9.42 7.57 -17.03
CA ARG A 171 -10.26 8.47 -17.86
C ARG A 171 -10.20 8.09 -19.34
N GLU A 172 -9.01 7.87 -19.87
CA GLU A 172 -8.83 7.47 -21.26
C GLU A 172 -9.52 6.15 -21.58
N ARG A 173 -9.57 5.23 -20.62
CA ARG A 173 -10.17 3.90 -20.79
C ARG A 173 -11.69 3.89 -20.65
N PHE A 174 -12.23 4.60 -19.65
CA PHE A 174 -13.64 4.50 -19.25
C PHE A 174 -14.46 5.77 -19.51
N GLY A 175 -13.83 6.87 -19.93
CA GLY A 175 -14.51 8.11 -20.32
C GLY A 175 -15.50 8.61 -19.27
N ASP A 176 -16.73 8.88 -19.72
CA ASP A 176 -17.81 9.43 -18.89
C ASP A 176 -18.18 8.56 -17.67
N ALA A 177 -18.04 7.22 -17.80
CA ALA A 177 -18.28 6.30 -16.69
C ALA A 177 -17.29 6.54 -15.53
N TYR A 178 -16.04 6.86 -15.84
CA TYR A 178 -15.05 7.21 -14.82
C TYR A 178 -15.31 8.60 -14.23
N GLU A 179 -15.71 9.58 -15.02
CA GLU A 179 -16.06 10.92 -14.51
C GLU A 179 -17.28 10.87 -13.56
N ALA A 180 -18.34 10.13 -13.92
CA ALA A 180 -19.49 9.89 -13.05
C ALA A 180 -19.09 9.17 -11.73
N TYR A 181 -18.12 8.25 -11.80
CA TYR A 181 -17.57 7.58 -10.62
C TYR A 181 -16.76 8.55 -9.75
N ARG A 182 -15.94 9.41 -10.36
CA ARG A 182 -15.16 10.45 -9.65
C ARG A 182 -16.04 11.44 -8.90
N ALA A 183 -17.16 11.84 -9.48
CA ALA A 183 -18.08 12.82 -8.87
C ALA A 183 -18.66 12.36 -7.53
N ARG A 184 -18.75 11.04 -7.29
CA ARG A 184 -19.34 10.45 -6.06
C ARG A 184 -18.35 9.81 -5.11
N THR A 185 -17.06 9.83 -5.42
CA THR A 185 -16.02 9.16 -4.63
C THR A 185 -14.85 10.09 -4.32
N THR A 186 -14.15 9.83 -3.24
CA THR A 186 -12.90 10.53 -2.87
C THR A 186 -11.68 9.71 -3.26
N ARG A 187 -10.49 10.31 -3.25
CA ARG A 187 -9.24 9.64 -3.67
C ARG A 187 -8.75 8.64 -2.63
N LEU A 188 -8.33 9.14 -1.46
CA LEU A 188 -7.61 8.38 -0.44
C LEU A 188 -8.31 8.39 0.93
N ILE A 189 -8.94 9.49 1.31
CA ILE A 189 -9.57 9.67 2.62
C ILE A 189 -11.06 9.90 2.43
N PRO A 190 -11.93 9.03 3.02
CA PRO A 190 -13.37 9.15 2.87
C PRO A 190 -13.86 10.54 3.25
N ARG A 191 -14.64 11.17 2.38
CA ARG A 191 -15.28 12.50 2.57
C ARG A 191 -14.31 13.69 2.68
N VAL A 192 -12.98 13.48 2.52
CA VAL A 192 -11.97 14.55 2.65
C VAL A 192 -11.24 14.78 1.34
N TRP A 193 -10.62 13.75 0.78
CA TRP A 193 -9.77 13.88 -0.42
C TRP A 193 -9.64 12.58 -1.19
#